data_24d6ed689804eb1bbeefa30cdbb1d1f6
#
_entry.id   24d6ed689804eb1bbeefa30cdbb1d1f6
#
_cell.length_a   1.000
_cell.length_b   1.000
_cell.length_c   1.000
_cell.angle_alpha   90.00
_cell.angle_beta   90.00
_cell.angle_gamma   90.00
#
_symmetry.space_group_name_H-M   'P 1'
#
loop_
_entity.id
_entity.type
_entity.pdbx_description
1 polymer ?
#
loop_
_entity_poly.entity_id
_entity_poly.type
_entity_poly.pdbx_seq_one_letter_code
_entity_poly.pdbx_strand_id
1 'polypeptide(L)'
;MTIQKKPAAEPLLAWYDRHHRDLPWRISPAMAKRGVKPDPYHIWLSEVMLQQTTVAAVKAYFAKFVGQWPTVADLAAAPSEDVMVAWAGLGYYARARNLKKCAEAVAFEHGGRFPETEEGLKSLPGIGDYTSAAVAAIAFNRNAAVMDGNVERVISRLYAIDAPLPGSKPAMKARVAAMTPDDRPGDFAQAMMDLGATICTPKRPACALCPFNDVCMALESDDPERFPVKAAKKEKPVRLGAAFIAVDTDGHLLLRRRPESGLLGGMTEVPTTAWTSRVDGETGVEAAPFAAGWQACGTVTHVFTHFELRLGVYRAQVSRGDVGAVHGFWAPVTNLDGEALPTAMKKAIAAAIPTAFSTPKG
;
A
#
# COMPACT_ATOMS: atom_id res chain seq x y z
N MET A 1 46.87 0.84 -9.95
CA MET A 1 45.58 1.47 -9.63
C MET A 1 44.56 0.99 -10.65
N THR A 2 43.75 0.04 -10.29
CA THR A 2 42.64 -0.43 -11.16
C THR A 2 41.60 0.70 -11.17
N ILE A 3 41.34 1.27 -12.33
CA ILE A 3 40.28 2.28 -12.50
C ILE A 3 38.97 1.57 -12.20
N GLN A 4 38.37 1.83 -11.04
CA GLN A 4 37.09 1.28 -10.65
C GLN A 4 36.05 1.85 -11.64
N LYS A 5 35.50 0.97 -12.49
CA LYS A 5 34.42 1.35 -13.42
C LYS A 5 33.24 1.89 -12.62
N LYS A 6 32.75 3.06 -12.99
CA LYS A 6 31.53 3.60 -12.37
C LYS A 6 30.31 2.86 -12.92
N PRO A 7 29.30 2.58 -12.08
CA PRO A 7 28.02 2.06 -12.56
C PRO A 7 27.39 3.03 -13.58
N ALA A 8 26.98 2.50 -14.73
CA ALA A 8 26.36 3.26 -15.81
C ALA A 8 24.96 2.71 -16.12
N ALA A 9 24.09 3.49 -16.74
CA ALA A 9 22.72 3.08 -17.03
C ALA A 9 22.61 2.07 -18.17
N GLU A 10 23.54 2.12 -19.14
CA GLU A 10 23.46 1.37 -20.40
C GLU A 10 23.41 -0.16 -20.20
N PRO A 11 24.25 -0.81 -19.36
CA PRO A 11 24.16 -2.24 -19.13
C PRO A 11 22.80 -2.66 -18.54
N LEU A 12 22.24 -1.84 -17.64
CA LEU A 12 20.94 -2.07 -17.03
C LEU A 12 19.80 -1.92 -18.05
N LEU A 13 19.84 -0.89 -18.89
CA LEU A 13 18.83 -0.67 -19.93
C LEU A 13 18.88 -1.78 -20.99
N ALA A 14 20.06 -2.23 -21.38
CA ALA A 14 20.22 -3.36 -22.29
C ALA A 14 19.70 -4.68 -21.69
N TRP A 15 19.84 -4.87 -20.39
CA TRP A 15 19.24 -5.99 -19.65
C TRP A 15 17.70 -5.84 -19.61
N TYR A 16 17.17 -4.64 -19.29
CA TYR A 16 15.74 -4.35 -19.21
C TYR A 16 15.04 -4.56 -20.55
N ASP A 17 15.64 -4.18 -21.66
CA ASP A 17 15.07 -4.40 -23.01
C ASP A 17 14.75 -5.89 -23.26
N ARG A 18 15.46 -6.82 -22.63
CA ARG A 18 15.30 -8.28 -22.79
C ARG A 18 14.54 -8.97 -21.68
N HIS A 19 14.57 -8.40 -20.46
CA HIS A 19 14.13 -9.09 -19.24
C HIS A 19 13.10 -8.32 -18.42
N HIS A 20 12.53 -7.24 -18.95
CA HIS A 20 11.49 -6.47 -18.28
C HIS A 20 10.30 -7.35 -17.86
N ARG A 21 9.70 -7.03 -16.73
CA ARG A 21 8.47 -7.70 -16.28
C ARG A 21 7.28 -7.22 -17.09
N ASP A 22 6.48 -8.14 -17.61
CA ASP A 22 5.19 -7.83 -18.23
C ASP A 22 4.14 -7.58 -17.15
N LEU A 23 3.72 -6.32 -17.04
CA LEU A 23 2.74 -5.87 -16.04
C LEU A 23 1.64 -5.04 -16.72
N PRO A 24 0.35 -5.19 -16.30
CA PRO A 24 -0.78 -4.57 -17.00
C PRO A 24 -0.71 -3.03 -17.13
N TRP A 25 0.04 -2.38 -16.25
CA TRP A 25 0.20 -0.91 -16.23
C TRP A 25 1.46 -0.42 -16.94
N ARG A 26 2.23 -1.32 -17.56
CA ARG A 26 3.50 -0.98 -18.22
C ARG A 26 3.40 -1.03 -19.74
N ILE A 27 4.16 -0.16 -20.36
CA ILE A 27 4.47 -0.25 -21.78
C ILE A 27 5.83 -0.92 -21.93
N SER A 28 5.91 -1.97 -22.75
CA SER A 28 7.19 -2.63 -22.99
C SER A 28 8.16 -1.73 -23.76
N PRO A 29 9.50 -1.91 -23.63
CA PRO A 29 10.48 -1.13 -24.40
C PRO A 29 10.24 -1.24 -25.91
N ALA A 30 9.77 -2.37 -26.42
CA ALA A 30 9.43 -2.55 -27.84
C ALA A 30 8.22 -1.70 -28.26
N MET A 31 7.20 -1.56 -27.42
CA MET A 31 6.06 -0.69 -27.66
C MET A 31 6.44 0.79 -27.57
N ALA A 32 7.25 1.15 -26.58
CA ALA A 32 7.78 2.51 -26.42
C ALA A 32 8.59 2.95 -27.66
N LYS A 33 9.42 2.08 -28.23
CA LYS A 33 10.17 2.32 -29.48
C LYS A 33 9.24 2.54 -30.69
N ARG A 34 7.99 2.05 -30.65
CA ARG A 34 6.94 2.28 -31.67
C ARG A 34 6.13 3.56 -31.41
N GLY A 35 6.50 4.35 -30.39
CA GLY A 35 5.83 5.60 -30.03
C GLY A 35 4.61 5.44 -29.11
N VAL A 36 4.35 4.25 -28.58
CA VAL A 36 3.29 4.05 -27.58
C VAL A 36 3.72 4.71 -26.26
N LYS A 37 2.86 5.57 -25.74
CA LYS A 37 3.12 6.27 -24.46
C LYS A 37 2.40 5.59 -23.32
N PRO A 38 3.00 5.55 -22.11
CA PRO A 38 2.30 5.12 -20.90
C PRO A 38 1.10 6.03 -20.60
N ASP A 39 0.01 5.45 -20.10
CA ASP A 39 -1.10 6.22 -19.58
C ASP A 39 -0.76 6.71 -18.16
N PRO A 40 -0.73 8.03 -17.90
CA PRO A 40 -0.42 8.57 -16.59
C PRO A 40 -1.38 8.11 -15.49
N TYR A 41 -2.66 7.91 -15.82
CA TYR A 41 -3.65 7.38 -14.89
C TYR A 41 -3.31 5.94 -14.46
N HIS A 42 -2.96 5.08 -15.41
CA HIS A 42 -2.57 3.70 -15.14
C HIS A 42 -1.28 3.62 -14.31
N ILE A 43 -0.28 4.44 -14.65
CA ILE A 43 0.98 4.50 -13.88
C ILE A 43 0.71 4.95 -12.45
N TRP A 44 0.04 6.10 -12.26
CA TRP A 44 -0.29 6.61 -10.94
C TRP A 44 -1.10 5.62 -10.10
N LEU A 45 -2.16 5.03 -10.67
CA LEU A 45 -3.02 4.07 -9.99
C LEU A 45 -2.21 2.86 -9.50
N SER A 46 -1.36 2.30 -10.37
CA SER A 46 -0.53 1.15 -10.02
C SER A 46 0.49 1.50 -8.92
N GLU A 47 1.16 2.66 -9.01
CA GLU A 47 2.14 3.09 -8.02
C GLU A 47 1.51 3.31 -6.63
N VAL A 48 0.29 3.83 -6.57
CA VAL A 48 -0.45 3.94 -5.31
C VAL A 48 -0.86 2.56 -4.78
N MET A 49 -1.32 1.64 -5.63
CA MET A 49 -1.71 0.29 -5.22
C MET A 49 -0.52 -0.56 -4.75
N LEU A 50 0.64 -0.39 -5.36
CA LEU A 50 1.87 -1.14 -5.04
C LEU A 50 2.52 -0.72 -3.72
N GLN A 51 2.15 0.43 -3.14
CA GLN A 51 2.65 0.82 -1.82
C GLN A 51 2.31 -0.24 -0.77
N GLN A 52 3.34 -0.95 -0.27
CA GLN A 52 3.21 -2.00 0.76
C GLN A 52 2.29 -3.17 0.36
N THR A 53 2.14 -3.43 -0.94
CA THR A 53 1.31 -4.50 -1.48
C THR A 53 2.09 -5.25 -2.57
N THR A 54 1.87 -6.55 -2.70
CA THR A 54 2.56 -7.38 -3.70
C THR A 54 1.99 -7.18 -5.10
N VAL A 55 2.84 -7.33 -6.13
CA VAL A 55 2.42 -7.27 -7.54
C VAL A 55 1.30 -8.27 -7.85
N ALA A 56 1.38 -9.49 -7.28
CA ALA A 56 0.37 -10.52 -7.49
C ALA A 56 -1.02 -10.08 -7.03
N ALA A 57 -1.10 -9.47 -5.83
CA ALA A 57 -2.36 -8.94 -5.32
C ALA A 57 -2.86 -7.75 -6.15
N VAL A 58 -1.97 -6.82 -6.53
CA VAL A 58 -2.34 -5.59 -7.25
C VAL A 58 -2.90 -5.87 -8.64
N LYS A 59 -2.43 -6.90 -9.35
CA LYS A 59 -2.90 -7.20 -10.72
C LYS A 59 -4.44 -7.29 -10.81
N ALA A 60 -5.07 -8.03 -9.92
CA ALA A 60 -6.53 -8.21 -9.92
C ALA A 60 -7.28 -6.90 -9.56
N TYR A 61 -6.77 -6.16 -8.57
CA TYR A 61 -7.36 -4.87 -8.18
C TYR A 61 -7.20 -3.81 -9.26
N PHE A 62 -6.04 -3.74 -9.90
CA PHE A 62 -5.80 -2.84 -11.01
C PHE A 62 -6.79 -3.08 -12.16
N ALA A 63 -6.93 -4.35 -12.58
CA ALA A 63 -7.89 -4.71 -13.63
C ALA A 63 -9.33 -4.34 -13.24
N LYS A 64 -9.73 -4.60 -11.97
CA LYS A 64 -11.05 -4.22 -11.45
C LYS A 64 -11.26 -2.69 -11.51
N PHE A 65 -10.29 -1.90 -11.05
CA PHE A 65 -10.39 -0.44 -11.03
C PHE A 65 -10.47 0.16 -12.43
N VAL A 66 -9.59 -0.25 -13.34
CA VAL A 66 -9.60 0.23 -14.73
C VAL A 66 -10.87 -0.22 -15.47
N GLY A 67 -11.38 -1.41 -15.16
CA GLY A 67 -12.66 -1.87 -15.70
C GLY A 67 -13.87 -1.10 -15.21
N GLN A 68 -13.86 -0.67 -13.95
CA GLN A 68 -14.94 0.11 -13.32
C GLN A 68 -14.83 1.61 -13.63
N TRP A 69 -13.61 2.15 -13.63
CA TRP A 69 -13.29 3.56 -13.83
C TRP A 69 -12.12 3.68 -14.83
N PRO A 70 -12.44 3.66 -16.13
CA PRO A 70 -11.41 3.64 -17.18
C PRO A 70 -10.53 4.90 -17.22
N THR A 71 -11.05 6.03 -16.73
CA THR A 71 -10.32 7.29 -16.69
C THR A 71 -10.26 7.89 -15.28
N VAL A 72 -9.34 8.85 -15.07
CA VAL A 72 -9.26 9.58 -13.81
C VAL A 72 -10.55 10.38 -13.52
N ALA A 73 -11.26 10.82 -14.56
CA ALA A 73 -12.53 11.53 -14.44
C ALA A 73 -13.65 10.59 -13.95
N ASP A 74 -13.70 9.34 -14.45
CA ASP A 74 -14.65 8.34 -13.98
C ASP A 74 -14.41 8.01 -12.50
N LEU A 75 -13.16 7.84 -12.09
CA LEU A 75 -12.80 7.63 -10.70
C LEU A 75 -13.14 8.84 -9.83
N ALA A 76 -12.96 10.06 -10.35
CA ALA A 76 -13.33 11.30 -9.66
C ALA A 76 -14.85 11.45 -9.49
N ALA A 77 -15.64 10.97 -10.42
CA ALA A 77 -17.10 11.02 -10.34
C ALA A 77 -17.70 9.92 -9.45
N ALA A 78 -16.97 8.85 -9.18
CA ALA A 78 -17.44 7.72 -8.40
C ALA A 78 -17.77 8.12 -6.94
N PRO A 79 -18.79 7.55 -6.31
CA PRO A 79 -19.01 7.70 -4.87
C PRO A 79 -17.80 7.21 -4.08
N SER A 80 -17.37 7.97 -3.07
CA SER A 80 -16.23 7.59 -2.22
C SER A 80 -16.40 6.20 -1.59
N GLU A 81 -17.63 5.82 -1.29
CA GLU A 81 -17.99 4.52 -0.73
C GLU A 81 -17.65 3.38 -1.68
N ASP A 82 -18.00 3.52 -2.96
CA ASP A 82 -17.73 2.50 -3.99
C ASP A 82 -16.22 2.28 -4.16
N VAL A 83 -15.45 3.37 -4.12
CA VAL A 83 -13.98 3.30 -4.17
C VAL A 83 -13.42 2.57 -2.95
N MET A 84 -13.97 2.82 -1.75
CA MET A 84 -13.54 2.14 -0.52
C MET A 84 -13.91 0.66 -0.55
N VAL A 85 -15.09 0.30 -1.03
CA VAL A 85 -15.53 -1.10 -1.20
C VAL A 85 -14.64 -1.81 -2.24
N ALA A 86 -14.37 -1.17 -3.38
CA ALA A 86 -13.49 -1.73 -4.41
C ALA A 86 -12.06 -1.95 -3.91
N TRP A 87 -11.58 -1.09 -2.98
CA TRP A 87 -10.25 -1.18 -2.38
C TRP A 87 -10.17 -2.21 -1.24
N ALA A 88 -11.31 -2.69 -0.73
CA ALA A 88 -11.34 -3.59 0.44
C ALA A 88 -10.43 -4.82 0.23
N GLY A 89 -9.52 -5.07 1.18
CA GLY A 89 -8.53 -6.14 1.12
C GLY A 89 -7.11 -5.70 0.78
N LEU A 90 -6.88 -4.57 0.08
CA LEU A 90 -5.54 -4.04 -0.17
C LEU A 90 -4.84 -3.43 1.08
N GLY A 91 -5.61 -3.14 2.12
CA GLY A 91 -5.08 -2.50 3.33
C GLY A 91 -4.67 -1.04 3.15
N TYR A 92 -4.17 -0.40 4.25
CA TYR A 92 -3.72 1.00 4.24
C TYR A 92 -4.72 1.95 3.59
N TYR A 93 -5.95 1.94 4.05
CA TYR A 93 -7.12 2.59 3.43
C TYR A 93 -7.01 4.12 3.28
N ALA A 94 -6.08 4.77 3.99
CA ALA A 94 -5.73 6.16 3.71
C ALA A 94 -5.30 6.37 2.25
N ARG A 95 -4.72 5.33 1.61
CA ARG A 95 -4.36 5.38 0.19
C ARG A 95 -5.62 5.50 -0.69
N ALA A 96 -6.67 4.73 -0.42
CA ALA A 96 -7.92 4.79 -1.18
C ALA A 96 -8.60 6.18 -1.06
N ARG A 97 -8.62 6.75 0.15
CA ARG A 97 -9.16 8.11 0.35
C ARG A 97 -8.34 9.17 -0.39
N ASN A 98 -7.01 9.08 -0.29
CA ASN A 98 -6.13 10.00 -1.00
C ASN A 98 -6.18 9.79 -2.51
N LEU A 99 -6.33 8.52 -2.98
CA LEU A 99 -6.54 8.19 -4.38
C LEU A 99 -7.79 8.92 -4.92
N LYS A 100 -8.91 8.84 -4.20
CA LYS A 100 -10.15 9.52 -4.58
C LYS A 100 -9.98 11.04 -4.62
N LYS A 101 -9.40 11.64 -3.58
CA LYS A 101 -9.13 13.09 -3.52
C LYS A 101 -8.18 13.54 -4.63
N CYS A 102 -7.15 12.73 -4.94
CA CYS A 102 -6.22 13.02 -6.02
C CYS A 102 -6.91 12.96 -7.38
N ALA A 103 -7.79 11.97 -7.61
CA ALA A 103 -8.58 11.89 -8.84
C ALA A 103 -9.48 13.12 -9.01
N GLU A 104 -10.12 13.57 -7.93
CA GLU A 104 -10.95 14.80 -7.92
C GLU A 104 -10.11 16.03 -8.26
N ALA A 105 -8.94 16.21 -7.64
CA ALA A 105 -8.05 17.33 -7.94
C ALA A 105 -7.60 17.31 -9.42
N VAL A 106 -7.19 16.14 -9.93
CA VAL A 106 -6.79 16.02 -11.35
C VAL A 106 -7.95 16.32 -12.28
N ALA A 107 -9.15 15.80 -12.01
CA ALA A 107 -10.31 16.00 -12.87
C ALA A 107 -10.82 17.44 -12.86
N PHE A 108 -10.94 18.05 -11.69
CA PHE A 108 -11.64 19.35 -11.54
C PHE A 108 -10.70 20.56 -11.51
N GLU A 109 -9.46 20.41 -11.02
CA GLU A 109 -8.51 21.52 -10.91
C GLU A 109 -7.47 21.50 -12.04
N HIS A 110 -7.19 20.32 -12.63
CA HIS A 110 -6.19 20.15 -13.70
C HIS A 110 -6.80 19.70 -15.04
N GLY A 111 -8.13 19.81 -15.21
CA GLY A 111 -8.80 19.50 -16.48
C GLY A 111 -8.62 18.03 -16.93
N GLY A 112 -8.52 17.09 -15.99
CA GLY A 112 -8.34 15.66 -16.26
C GLY A 112 -6.93 15.25 -16.68
N ARG A 113 -5.92 16.12 -16.55
CA ARG A 113 -4.53 15.87 -16.94
C ARG A 113 -3.61 15.94 -15.73
N PHE A 114 -2.81 14.91 -15.54
CA PHE A 114 -1.78 14.93 -14.50
C PHE A 114 -0.70 15.96 -14.83
N PRO A 115 -0.21 16.72 -13.81
CA PRO A 115 1.02 17.50 -13.98
C PRO A 115 2.19 16.59 -14.38
N GLU A 116 3.10 17.12 -15.21
CA GLU A 116 4.21 16.32 -15.75
C GLU A 116 5.49 16.40 -14.90
N THR A 117 5.60 17.40 -14.01
CA THR A 117 6.79 17.60 -13.18
C THR A 117 6.63 16.97 -11.80
N GLU A 118 7.77 16.63 -11.16
CA GLU A 118 7.77 16.07 -9.79
C GLU A 118 7.11 17.04 -8.80
N GLU A 119 7.36 18.35 -8.91
CA GLU A 119 6.77 19.38 -8.06
C GLU A 119 5.25 19.48 -8.25
N GLY A 120 4.79 19.52 -9.50
CA GLY A 120 3.37 19.58 -9.81
C GLY A 120 2.62 18.32 -9.35
N LEU A 121 3.19 17.13 -9.55
CA LEU A 121 2.64 15.88 -9.05
C LEU A 121 2.58 15.85 -7.53
N LYS A 122 3.60 16.37 -6.86
CA LYS A 122 3.69 16.39 -5.39
C LYS A 122 2.67 17.32 -4.73
N SER A 123 2.13 18.30 -5.46
CA SER A 123 1.05 19.16 -4.97
C SER A 123 -0.30 18.43 -4.86
N LEU A 124 -0.46 17.28 -5.54
CA LEU A 124 -1.70 16.51 -5.53
C LEU A 124 -1.89 15.73 -4.21
N PRO A 125 -3.15 15.57 -3.75
CA PRO A 125 -3.46 14.85 -2.52
C PRO A 125 -2.86 13.44 -2.49
N GLY A 126 -2.09 13.12 -1.43
CA GLY A 126 -1.53 11.79 -1.20
C GLY A 126 -0.36 11.38 -2.09
N ILE A 127 0.13 12.26 -2.93
CA ILE A 127 1.35 12.05 -3.71
C ILE A 127 2.57 12.55 -2.92
N GLY A 128 3.43 11.62 -2.52
CA GLY A 128 4.70 11.91 -1.86
C GLY A 128 5.89 11.83 -2.80
N ASP A 129 7.11 11.99 -2.24
CA ASP A 129 8.39 12.03 -2.97
C ASP A 129 8.61 10.85 -3.92
N TYR A 130 8.21 9.63 -3.51
CA TYR A 130 8.34 8.45 -4.35
C TYR A 130 7.37 8.48 -5.53
N THR A 131 6.08 8.68 -5.24
CA THR A 131 5.04 8.59 -6.28
C THR A 131 5.18 9.71 -7.31
N SER A 132 5.53 10.94 -6.88
CA SER A 132 5.79 12.05 -7.81
C SER A 132 6.95 11.75 -8.74
N ALA A 133 8.08 11.26 -8.22
CA ALA A 133 9.23 10.89 -9.03
C ALA A 133 8.90 9.72 -9.97
N ALA A 134 8.20 8.68 -9.51
CA ALA A 134 7.83 7.52 -10.30
C ALA A 134 6.91 7.90 -11.48
N VAL A 135 5.86 8.68 -11.22
CA VAL A 135 4.94 9.13 -12.27
C VAL A 135 5.64 10.08 -13.25
N ALA A 136 6.45 11.03 -12.77
CA ALA A 136 7.21 11.94 -13.62
C ALA A 136 8.17 11.18 -14.56
N ALA A 137 8.90 10.20 -14.04
CA ALA A 137 9.83 9.42 -14.84
C ALA A 137 9.10 8.47 -15.80
N ILE A 138 8.15 7.67 -15.32
CA ILE A 138 7.57 6.57 -16.09
C ILE A 138 6.51 7.07 -17.08
N ALA A 139 5.61 7.97 -16.66
CA ALA A 139 4.53 8.45 -17.52
C ALA A 139 4.98 9.59 -18.45
N PHE A 140 5.89 10.45 -18.00
CA PHE A 140 6.25 11.68 -18.72
C PHE A 140 7.72 11.76 -19.16
N ASN A 141 8.49 10.68 -18.91
CA ASN A 141 9.91 10.59 -19.28
C ASN A 141 10.74 11.77 -18.73
N ARG A 142 10.41 12.27 -17.53
CA ARG A 142 11.17 13.32 -16.84
C ARG A 142 12.32 12.70 -16.06
N ASN A 143 13.47 13.36 -16.06
CA ASN A 143 14.61 12.92 -15.25
C ASN A 143 14.27 13.11 -13.78
N ALA A 144 13.95 12.01 -13.06
CA ALA A 144 13.61 11.98 -11.66
C ALA A 144 14.21 10.75 -10.96
N ALA A 145 14.72 10.94 -9.75
CA ALA A 145 15.35 9.88 -8.98
C ALA A 145 14.30 9.02 -8.26
N VAL A 146 13.88 7.92 -8.89
CA VAL A 146 12.89 7.00 -8.36
C VAL A 146 13.54 5.98 -7.43
N MET A 147 13.13 5.92 -6.17
CA MET A 147 13.75 5.04 -5.18
C MET A 147 12.69 4.36 -4.28
N ASP A 148 12.34 3.12 -4.61
CA ASP A 148 11.55 2.21 -3.76
C ASP A 148 12.47 1.32 -2.91
N GLY A 149 11.90 0.40 -2.14
CA GLY A 149 12.68 -0.54 -1.33
C GLY A 149 13.55 -1.52 -2.14
N ASN A 150 13.22 -1.78 -3.42
CA ASN A 150 14.06 -2.58 -4.32
C ASN A 150 15.28 -1.76 -4.77
N VAL A 151 15.04 -0.52 -5.19
CA VAL A 151 16.11 0.41 -5.60
C VAL A 151 17.02 0.74 -4.42
N GLU A 152 16.47 0.99 -3.21
CA GLU A 152 17.27 1.16 -1.98
C GLU A 152 18.25 -0.01 -1.78
N ARG A 153 17.78 -1.26 -1.96
CA ARG A 153 18.62 -2.45 -1.83
C ARG A 153 19.68 -2.54 -2.92
N VAL A 154 19.31 -2.33 -4.18
CA VAL A 154 20.26 -2.33 -5.30
C VAL A 154 21.35 -1.30 -5.09
N ILE A 155 20.99 -0.04 -4.80
CA ILE A 155 21.95 1.05 -4.60
C ILE A 155 22.83 0.81 -3.37
N SER A 156 22.24 0.34 -2.25
CA SER A 156 23.04 0.07 -1.05
C SER A 156 24.09 -1.00 -1.30
N ARG A 157 23.79 -2.03 -2.10
CA ARG A 157 24.73 -3.08 -2.49
C ARG A 157 25.76 -2.61 -3.51
N LEU A 158 25.28 -1.88 -4.53
CA LEU A 158 26.14 -1.40 -5.61
C LEU A 158 27.28 -0.51 -5.11
N TYR A 159 27.01 0.29 -4.06
CA TYR A 159 27.97 1.21 -3.44
C TYR A 159 28.41 0.80 -2.03
N ALA A 160 28.09 -0.40 -1.55
CA ALA A 160 28.38 -0.92 -0.21
C ALA A 160 28.10 0.12 0.91
N ILE A 161 26.87 0.68 0.94
CA ILE A 161 26.52 1.76 1.88
C ILE A 161 26.28 1.20 3.28
N ASP A 162 27.25 1.39 4.19
CA ASP A 162 27.21 0.90 5.58
C ASP A 162 26.31 1.73 6.50
N ALA A 163 26.01 2.98 6.14
CA ALA A 163 25.14 3.82 6.96
C ALA A 163 23.72 3.23 7.02
N PRO A 164 23.13 3.07 8.23
CA PRO A 164 21.85 2.39 8.37
C PRO A 164 20.67 3.21 7.83
N LEU A 165 19.65 2.49 7.35
CA LEU A 165 18.35 3.07 7.02
C LEU A 165 17.63 3.53 8.31
N PRO A 166 16.88 4.65 8.27
CA PRO A 166 16.57 5.49 7.11
C PRO A 166 17.57 6.61 6.84
N GLY A 167 18.60 6.80 7.67
CA GLY A 167 19.54 7.92 7.59
C GLY A 167 20.32 8.00 6.28
N SER A 168 20.58 6.87 5.64
CA SER A 168 21.29 6.78 4.36
C SER A 168 20.47 7.11 3.10
N LYS A 169 19.13 7.25 3.22
CA LYS A 169 18.25 7.49 2.05
C LYS A 169 18.63 8.72 1.20
N PRO A 170 18.98 9.89 1.78
CA PRO A 170 19.38 11.03 0.95
C PRO A 170 20.61 10.73 0.09
N ALA A 171 21.64 10.09 0.64
CA ALA A 171 22.85 9.70 -0.09
C ALA A 171 22.53 8.66 -1.19
N MET A 172 21.64 7.69 -0.92
CA MET A 172 21.17 6.73 -1.93
C MET A 172 20.42 7.44 -3.06
N LYS A 173 19.51 8.37 -2.74
CA LYS A 173 18.75 9.13 -3.75
C LYS A 173 19.68 9.96 -4.64
N ALA A 174 20.73 10.54 -4.08
CA ALA A 174 21.74 11.26 -4.87
C ALA A 174 22.49 10.32 -5.83
N ARG A 175 22.77 9.06 -5.44
CA ARG A 175 23.37 8.07 -6.34
C ARG A 175 22.41 7.65 -7.47
N VAL A 176 21.13 7.44 -7.15
CA VAL A 176 20.10 7.18 -8.18
C VAL A 176 20.03 8.32 -9.18
N ALA A 177 19.95 9.58 -8.69
CA ALA A 177 19.92 10.76 -9.55
C ALA A 177 21.13 10.84 -10.50
N ALA A 178 22.33 10.57 -9.98
CA ALA A 178 23.56 10.60 -10.78
C ALA A 178 23.64 9.46 -11.82
N MET A 179 22.87 8.40 -11.67
CA MET A 179 22.82 7.27 -12.63
C MET A 179 21.63 7.37 -13.59
N THR A 180 20.61 8.18 -13.27
CA THR A 180 19.41 8.32 -14.11
C THR A 180 19.76 9.01 -15.42
N PRO A 181 19.57 8.37 -16.58
CA PRO A 181 19.88 8.97 -17.87
C PRO A 181 18.78 9.94 -18.32
N ASP A 182 19.12 10.85 -19.23
CA ASP A 182 18.16 11.84 -19.74
C ASP A 182 17.21 11.28 -20.81
N ASP A 183 17.63 10.28 -21.56
CA ASP A 183 16.87 9.75 -22.72
C ASP A 183 15.81 8.72 -22.34
N ARG A 184 16.03 7.90 -21.31
CA ARG A 184 15.12 6.81 -20.89
C ARG A 184 14.95 6.72 -19.36
N PRO A 185 14.66 7.82 -18.64
CA PRO A 185 14.57 7.82 -17.17
C PRO A 185 13.47 6.91 -16.64
N GLY A 186 12.34 6.81 -17.35
CA GLY A 186 11.23 5.91 -16.97
C GLY A 186 11.61 4.42 -17.09
N ASP A 187 12.30 4.06 -18.16
CA ASP A 187 12.80 2.67 -18.33
C ASP A 187 13.88 2.35 -17.29
N PHE A 188 14.77 3.30 -17.01
CA PHE A 188 15.79 3.13 -15.97
C PHE A 188 15.16 2.90 -14.59
N ALA A 189 14.15 3.69 -14.23
CA ALA A 189 13.43 3.52 -12.96
C ALA A 189 12.79 2.12 -12.86
N GLN A 190 12.08 1.70 -13.91
CA GLN A 190 11.46 0.37 -13.97
C GLN A 190 12.51 -0.76 -13.98
N ALA A 191 13.63 -0.57 -14.69
CA ALA A 191 14.74 -1.53 -14.72
C ALA A 191 15.38 -1.74 -13.35
N MET A 192 15.60 -0.67 -12.59
CA MET A 192 16.12 -0.74 -11.22
C MET A 192 15.16 -1.50 -10.28
N MET A 193 13.86 -1.24 -10.39
CA MET A 193 12.83 -1.98 -9.64
C MET A 193 12.81 -3.46 -10.02
N ASP A 194 12.89 -3.78 -11.32
CA ASP A 194 12.88 -5.15 -11.82
C ASP A 194 14.13 -5.91 -11.40
N LEU A 195 15.29 -5.28 -11.50
CA LEU A 195 16.57 -5.85 -11.04
C LEU A 195 16.48 -6.23 -9.54
N GLY A 196 15.96 -5.31 -8.72
CA GLY A 196 15.75 -5.56 -7.30
C GLY A 196 14.75 -6.68 -7.02
N ALA A 197 13.67 -6.76 -7.81
CA ALA A 197 12.64 -7.76 -7.61
C ALA A 197 13.02 -9.17 -8.07
N THR A 198 13.89 -9.31 -9.08
CA THR A 198 14.15 -10.61 -9.76
C THR A 198 15.57 -11.13 -9.57
N ILE A 199 16.57 -10.27 -9.56
CA ILE A 199 17.99 -10.63 -9.51
C ILE A 199 18.62 -10.27 -8.16
N CYS A 200 18.57 -8.98 -7.78
CA CYS A 200 19.14 -8.47 -6.54
C CYS A 200 18.18 -8.67 -5.37
N THR A 201 17.72 -9.90 -5.16
CA THR A 201 16.73 -10.28 -4.12
C THR A 201 17.29 -10.12 -2.71
N PRO A 202 16.43 -9.99 -1.67
CA PRO A 202 16.88 -9.83 -0.28
C PRO A 202 17.77 -10.98 0.20
N LYS A 203 17.42 -12.21 -0.19
CA LYS A 203 18.17 -13.44 0.12
C LYS A 203 18.61 -14.11 -1.16
N ARG A 204 19.84 -14.68 -1.15
CA ARG A 204 20.44 -15.40 -2.28
C ARG A 204 20.29 -14.67 -3.62
N PRO A 205 20.83 -13.44 -3.75
CA PRO A 205 20.76 -12.68 -5.00
C PRO A 205 21.51 -13.43 -6.11
N ALA A 206 20.95 -13.40 -7.33
CA ALA A 206 21.55 -14.06 -8.50
C ALA A 206 22.63 -13.16 -9.14
N CYS A 207 23.69 -12.85 -8.40
CA CYS A 207 24.73 -11.89 -8.79
C CYS A 207 25.39 -12.20 -10.13
N ALA A 208 25.55 -13.47 -10.49
CA ALA A 208 26.13 -13.88 -11.78
C ALA A 208 25.30 -13.42 -12.99
N LEU A 209 23.99 -13.15 -12.81
CA LEU A 209 23.09 -12.67 -13.86
C LEU A 209 22.88 -11.15 -13.80
N CYS A 210 23.53 -10.47 -12.86
CA CYS A 210 23.32 -9.05 -12.61
C CYS A 210 24.08 -8.20 -13.64
N PRO A 211 23.45 -7.21 -14.31
CA PRO A 211 24.15 -6.32 -15.24
C PRO A 211 25.19 -5.41 -14.57
N PHE A 212 25.23 -5.38 -13.25
CA PHE A 212 26.18 -4.62 -12.44
C PHE A 212 27.22 -5.50 -11.74
N ASN A 213 27.34 -6.81 -12.06
CA ASN A 213 28.23 -7.73 -11.33
C ASN A 213 29.68 -7.23 -11.28
N ASP A 214 30.21 -6.68 -12.39
CA ASP A 214 31.59 -6.23 -12.51
C ASP A 214 31.94 -4.94 -11.74
N VAL A 215 30.91 -4.25 -11.21
CA VAL A 215 31.04 -2.95 -10.55
C VAL A 215 30.38 -2.89 -9.16
N CYS A 216 29.84 -4.03 -8.70
CA CYS A 216 29.10 -4.10 -7.44
C CYS A 216 30.05 -4.26 -6.23
N MET A 217 30.20 -3.22 -5.42
CA MET A 217 31.09 -3.21 -4.26
C MET A 217 30.70 -4.25 -3.19
N ALA A 218 29.39 -4.51 -2.99
CA ALA A 218 28.95 -5.54 -2.04
C ALA A 218 29.26 -6.95 -2.52
N LEU A 219 29.29 -7.19 -3.84
CA LEU A 219 29.73 -8.47 -4.39
C LEU A 219 31.25 -8.65 -4.24
N GLU A 220 32.03 -7.60 -4.45
CA GLU A 220 33.49 -7.60 -4.25
C GLU A 220 33.86 -7.93 -2.79
N SER A 221 33.02 -7.54 -1.82
CA SER A 221 33.19 -7.88 -0.40
C SER A 221 32.60 -9.22 0.01
N ASP A 222 32.07 -10.02 -0.93
CA ASP A 222 31.46 -11.35 -0.75
C ASP A 222 30.30 -11.43 0.24
N ASP A 223 29.69 -10.28 0.60
CA ASP A 223 28.53 -10.24 1.51
C ASP A 223 27.46 -9.25 1.04
N PRO A 224 26.79 -9.51 -0.10
CA PRO A 224 25.73 -8.62 -0.58
C PRO A 224 24.48 -8.64 0.31
N GLU A 225 24.24 -9.70 1.10
CA GLU A 225 23.04 -9.81 1.94
C GLU A 225 23.08 -8.89 3.17
N ARG A 226 24.25 -8.43 3.58
CA ARG A 226 24.44 -7.44 4.64
C ARG A 226 23.72 -6.13 4.34
N PHE A 227 23.56 -5.79 3.06
CA PHE A 227 23.00 -4.52 2.62
C PHE A 227 21.54 -4.65 2.14
N PRO A 228 20.68 -3.63 2.42
CA PRO A 228 20.95 -2.41 3.20
C PRO A 228 21.04 -2.69 4.69
N VAL A 229 21.94 -1.98 5.37
CA VAL A 229 22.03 -2.01 6.83
C VAL A 229 20.75 -1.38 7.41
N LYS A 230 20.14 -2.06 8.37
CA LYS A 230 18.91 -1.58 9.03
C LYS A 230 19.22 -1.19 10.48
N ALA A 231 18.67 -0.07 10.92
CA ALA A 231 18.67 0.25 12.34
C ALA A 231 17.94 -0.83 13.14
N ALA A 232 18.32 -1.03 14.40
CA ALA A 232 17.63 -1.95 15.30
C ALA A 232 16.12 -1.62 15.34
N LYS A 233 15.29 -2.66 15.25
CA LYS A 233 13.82 -2.49 15.33
C LYS A 233 13.47 -2.07 16.75
N LYS A 234 12.76 -0.96 16.90
CA LYS A 234 12.10 -0.61 18.16
C LYS A 234 10.94 -1.56 18.41
N GLU A 235 10.75 -1.96 19.65
CA GLU A 235 9.55 -2.72 20.04
C GLU A 235 8.30 -1.92 19.75
N LYS A 236 7.27 -2.61 19.28
CA LYS A 236 5.98 -1.98 19.01
C LYS A 236 5.19 -1.90 20.31
N PRO A 237 4.67 -0.72 20.69
CA PRO A 237 3.80 -0.64 21.82
C PRO A 237 2.53 -1.47 21.60
N VAL A 238 2.03 -2.11 22.66
CA VAL A 238 0.72 -2.75 22.63
C VAL A 238 -0.34 -1.69 22.93
N ARG A 239 -1.48 -1.79 22.25
CA ARG A 239 -2.69 -1.00 22.50
C ARG A 239 -3.84 -1.93 22.81
N LEU A 240 -4.64 -1.54 23.78
CA LEU A 240 -5.75 -2.31 24.28
C LEU A 240 -7.08 -1.66 23.87
N GLY A 241 -8.14 -2.46 23.84
CA GLY A 241 -9.50 -2.00 23.61
C GLY A 241 -10.52 -3.13 23.61
N ALA A 242 -11.78 -2.79 23.40
CA ALA A 242 -12.87 -3.76 23.27
C ALA A 242 -13.63 -3.54 21.96
N ALA A 243 -14.22 -4.63 21.45
CA ALA A 243 -15.09 -4.65 20.28
C ALA A 243 -16.39 -5.37 20.64
N PHE A 244 -17.53 -4.78 20.26
CA PHE A 244 -18.87 -5.23 20.65
C PHE A 244 -19.66 -5.67 19.42
N ILE A 245 -19.98 -6.95 19.37
CA ILE A 245 -20.65 -7.62 18.25
C ILE A 245 -22.12 -7.77 18.61
N ALA A 246 -22.94 -6.78 18.26
CA ALA A 246 -24.39 -6.80 18.47
C ALA A 246 -25.08 -7.38 17.24
N VAL A 247 -25.82 -8.48 17.43
CA VAL A 247 -26.58 -9.15 16.37
C VAL A 247 -28.07 -9.08 16.73
N ASP A 248 -28.88 -8.64 15.79
CA ASP A 248 -30.34 -8.64 16.00
C ASP A 248 -30.95 -10.05 15.82
N THR A 249 -32.26 -10.15 16.08
CA THR A 249 -33.02 -11.40 15.94
C THR A 249 -33.09 -11.92 14.50
N ASP A 250 -32.91 -11.04 13.53
CA ASP A 250 -32.97 -11.37 12.09
C ASP A 250 -31.59 -11.68 11.50
N GLY A 251 -30.55 -11.71 12.33
CA GLY A 251 -29.18 -12.03 11.92
C GLY A 251 -28.44 -10.85 11.27
N HIS A 252 -28.80 -9.60 11.59
CA HIS A 252 -28.06 -8.42 11.16
C HIS A 252 -27.08 -7.98 12.24
N LEU A 253 -25.90 -7.55 11.82
CA LEU A 253 -24.83 -7.02 12.65
C LEU A 253 -24.91 -5.50 12.71
N LEU A 254 -24.81 -4.92 13.90
CA LEU A 254 -24.67 -3.48 14.08
C LEU A 254 -23.27 -3.04 13.67
N LEU A 255 -23.21 -2.16 12.70
CA LEU A 255 -21.99 -1.54 12.18
C LEU A 255 -22.09 -0.03 12.30
N ARG A 256 -20.93 0.64 12.32
CA ARG A 256 -20.85 2.10 12.22
C ARG A 256 -19.68 2.49 11.32
N ARG A 257 -19.69 3.74 10.83
CA ARG A 257 -18.56 4.30 10.10
C ARG A 257 -17.66 5.08 11.05
N ARG A 258 -16.36 4.83 10.92
CA ARG A 258 -15.36 5.64 11.62
C ARG A 258 -15.32 7.05 11.04
N PRO A 259 -14.91 8.06 11.87
CA PRO A 259 -14.64 9.41 11.34
C PRO A 259 -13.69 9.36 10.15
N GLU A 260 -13.83 10.28 9.21
CA GLU A 260 -13.01 10.32 7.99
C GLU A 260 -11.51 10.47 8.26
N SER A 261 -11.14 11.06 9.37
CA SER A 261 -9.74 11.27 9.78
C SER A 261 -9.24 10.19 10.73
N GLY A 262 -7.92 10.03 10.81
CA GLY A 262 -7.28 9.12 11.76
C GLY A 262 -7.13 7.69 11.27
N LEU A 263 -6.79 6.79 12.21
CA LEU A 263 -6.54 5.37 11.92
C LEU A 263 -7.83 4.67 11.46
N LEU A 264 -7.77 3.99 10.32
CA LEU A 264 -8.92 3.33 9.70
C LEU A 264 -10.10 4.27 9.41
N GLY A 265 -9.86 5.57 9.25
CA GLY A 265 -10.91 6.56 9.01
C GLY A 265 -11.76 6.25 7.79
N GLY A 266 -13.08 6.55 7.85
CA GLY A 266 -14.06 6.28 6.81
C GLY A 266 -14.41 4.81 6.61
N MET A 267 -13.75 3.89 7.33
CA MET A 267 -14.05 2.45 7.24
C MET A 267 -15.21 2.06 8.12
N THR A 268 -15.81 0.93 7.77
CA THR A 268 -16.84 0.28 8.58
C THR A 268 -16.19 -0.46 9.77
N GLU A 269 -16.79 -0.34 10.94
CA GLU A 269 -16.39 -1.08 12.13
C GLU A 269 -17.60 -1.55 12.93
N VAL A 270 -17.42 -2.54 13.79
CA VAL A 270 -18.33 -2.80 14.91
C VAL A 270 -18.12 -1.72 15.98
N PRO A 271 -19.08 -1.45 16.87
CA PRO A 271 -18.83 -0.58 18.02
C PRO A 271 -17.58 -1.02 18.80
N THR A 272 -16.67 -0.07 19.05
CA THR A 272 -15.42 -0.30 19.80
C THR A 272 -15.24 0.80 20.84
N THR A 273 -14.42 0.53 21.85
CA THR A 273 -13.91 1.56 22.77
C THR A 273 -12.96 2.51 22.04
N ALA A 274 -12.67 3.67 22.64
CA ALA A 274 -11.94 4.78 22.01
C ALA A 274 -10.42 4.55 21.99
N TRP A 275 -9.95 3.45 21.41
CA TRP A 275 -8.52 3.19 21.21
C TRP A 275 -7.97 3.93 19.96
N THR A 276 -6.69 4.29 20.04
CA THR A 276 -5.95 4.90 18.92
C THR A 276 -4.55 4.28 18.80
N SER A 277 -3.74 4.74 17.85
CA SER A 277 -2.32 4.35 17.75
C SER A 277 -1.48 4.82 18.94
N ARG A 278 -2.00 5.71 19.78
CA ARG A 278 -1.28 6.35 20.90
C ARG A 278 -1.91 6.12 22.27
N VAL A 279 -3.20 5.79 22.31
CA VAL A 279 -3.99 5.71 23.56
C VAL A 279 -4.73 4.38 23.57
N ASP A 280 -4.74 3.72 24.71
CA ASP A 280 -5.54 2.54 24.98
C ASP A 280 -7.01 2.93 25.17
N GLY A 281 -7.92 2.07 24.72
CA GLY A 281 -9.33 2.10 25.08
C GLY A 281 -9.59 1.21 26.28
N GLU A 282 -10.76 1.37 26.88
CA GLU A 282 -11.27 0.45 27.90
C GLU A 282 -11.41 -0.97 27.33
N THR A 283 -11.21 -2.00 28.17
CA THR A 283 -11.14 -3.39 27.72
C THR A 283 -12.28 -4.27 28.22
N GLY A 284 -12.99 -3.82 29.25
CA GLY A 284 -14.02 -4.60 29.92
C GLY A 284 -15.40 -4.51 29.25
N VAL A 285 -16.31 -5.38 29.67
CA VAL A 285 -17.71 -5.41 29.22
C VAL A 285 -18.48 -4.17 29.70
N GLU A 286 -18.04 -3.55 30.75
CA GLU A 286 -18.61 -2.32 31.32
C GLU A 286 -18.48 -1.11 30.39
N ALA A 287 -17.58 -1.18 29.42
CA ALA A 287 -17.41 -0.18 28.39
C ALA A 287 -18.33 -0.41 27.17
N ALA A 288 -19.28 -1.33 27.28
CA ALA A 288 -20.23 -1.60 26.22
C ALA A 288 -21.05 -0.35 25.84
N PRO A 289 -21.34 -0.12 24.55
CA PRO A 289 -22.00 1.08 24.07
C PRO A 289 -23.47 1.20 24.54
N PHE A 290 -24.05 0.13 25.01
CA PHE A 290 -25.41 0.05 25.59
C PHE A 290 -25.56 -1.21 26.45
N ALA A 291 -26.57 -1.26 27.30
CA ALA A 291 -26.86 -2.41 28.16
C ALA A 291 -27.41 -3.58 27.35
N ALA A 292 -26.78 -4.75 27.44
CA ALA A 292 -27.24 -5.99 26.83
C ALA A 292 -26.56 -7.19 27.51
N GLY A 293 -26.98 -8.41 27.17
CA GLY A 293 -26.39 -9.64 27.66
C GLY A 293 -25.06 -9.97 26.98
N TRP A 294 -24.05 -9.15 27.14
CA TRP A 294 -22.75 -9.31 26.53
C TRP A 294 -21.99 -10.52 27.04
N GLN A 295 -21.54 -11.38 26.14
CA GLN A 295 -20.74 -12.56 26.40
C GLN A 295 -19.35 -12.41 25.81
N ALA A 296 -18.30 -12.74 26.57
CA ALA A 296 -16.93 -12.68 26.08
C ALA A 296 -16.66 -13.78 25.04
N CYS A 297 -16.08 -13.40 23.92
CA CYS A 297 -15.69 -14.28 22.81
C CYS A 297 -14.16 -14.40 22.64
N GLY A 298 -13.40 -13.99 23.68
CA GLY A 298 -11.94 -14.02 23.67
C GLY A 298 -11.29 -12.68 23.23
N THR A 299 -10.03 -12.76 22.84
CA THR A 299 -9.22 -11.61 22.45
C THR A 299 -8.67 -11.82 21.05
N VAL A 300 -8.70 -10.79 20.22
CA VAL A 300 -8.06 -10.79 18.90
C VAL A 300 -6.87 -9.85 18.88
N THR A 301 -5.81 -10.28 18.19
CA THR A 301 -4.60 -9.49 18.00
C THR A 301 -4.46 -9.07 16.53
N HIS A 302 -4.19 -7.79 16.33
CA HIS A 302 -3.87 -7.25 15.01
C HIS A 302 -2.63 -6.36 15.07
N VAL A 303 -1.62 -6.67 14.24
CA VAL A 303 -0.36 -5.91 14.20
C VAL A 303 -0.44 -4.84 13.12
N PHE A 304 -0.41 -3.58 13.54
CA PHE A 304 -0.24 -2.43 12.66
C PHE A 304 1.25 -2.12 12.43
N THR A 305 1.54 -1.19 11.55
CA THR A 305 2.93 -0.78 11.25
C THR A 305 3.68 -0.30 12.50
N HIS A 306 2.99 0.44 13.39
CA HIS A 306 3.63 1.14 14.52
C HIS A 306 3.23 0.60 15.90
N PHE A 307 2.24 -0.27 16.00
CA PHE A 307 1.76 -0.85 17.26
C PHE A 307 1.06 -2.19 17.05
N GLU A 308 0.85 -2.94 18.11
CA GLU A 308 0.01 -4.13 18.17
C GLU A 308 -1.29 -3.76 18.88
N LEU A 309 -2.45 -4.10 18.30
CA LEU A 309 -3.76 -3.92 18.90
C LEU A 309 -4.27 -5.26 19.45
N ARG A 310 -4.70 -5.27 20.71
CA ARG A 310 -5.42 -6.38 21.34
C ARG A 310 -6.82 -5.92 21.70
N LEU A 311 -7.84 -6.57 21.12
CA LEU A 311 -9.25 -6.26 21.37
C LEU A 311 -9.90 -7.41 22.14
N GLY A 312 -10.45 -7.13 23.33
CA GLY A 312 -11.44 -7.97 23.95
C GLY A 312 -12.70 -7.98 23.09
N VAL A 313 -13.21 -9.16 22.73
CA VAL A 313 -14.38 -9.30 21.87
C VAL A 313 -15.58 -9.76 22.70
N TYR A 314 -16.68 -9.03 22.60
CA TYR A 314 -17.94 -9.31 23.27
C TYR A 314 -19.07 -9.43 22.27
N ARG A 315 -19.99 -10.38 22.47
CA ARG A 315 -21.17 -10.59 21.63
C ARG A 315 -22.45 -10.50 22.44
N ALA A 316 -23.47 -9.87 21.88
CA ALA A 316 -24.82 -9.92 22.43
C ALA A 316 -25.84 -10.11 21.28
N GLN A 317 -26.93 -10.83 21.57
CA GLN A 317 -28.14 -10.79 20.77
C GLN A 317 -29.03 -9.69 21.32
N VAL A 318 -29.58 -8.84 20.45
CA VAL A 318 -30.27 -7.61 20.85
C VAL A 318 -31.54 -7.38 20.02
N SER A 319 -32.48 -6.62 20.55
CA SER A 319 -33.52 -6.00 19.72
C SER A 319 -33.04 -4.64 19.23
N ARG A 320 -33.36 -4.25 17.98
CA ARG A 320 -32.93 -2.96 17.44
C ARG A 320 -33.37 -1.76 18.30
N GLY A 321 -34.52 -1.88 18.98
CA GLY A 321 -35.02 -0.84 19.88
C GLY A 321 -34.15 -0.65 21.15
N ASP A 322 -33.41 -1.65 21.57
CA ASP A 322 -32.58 -1.61 22.80
C ASP A 322 -31.24 -0.93 22.58
N VAL A 323 -30.84 -0.69 21.33
CA VAL A 323 -29.52 -0.14 20.96
C VAL A 323 -29.42 1.37 21.26
N GLY A 324 -30.55 2.03 21.49
CA GLY A 324 -30.60 3.43 21.90
C GLY A 324 -29.99 4.40 20.87
N ALA A 325 -29.23 5.37 21.36
CA ALA A 325 -28.65 6.46 20.53
C ALA A 325 -27.32 6.05 19.84
N VAL A 326 -26.97 4.77 19.75
CA VAL A 326 -25.76 4.35 19.04
C VAL A 326 -25.95 4.57 17.52
N HIS A 327 -25.27 5.57 17.00
CA HIS A 327 -25.28 5.83 15.57
C HIS A 327 -24.62 4.68 14.80
N GLY A 328 -25.36 4.05 13.91
CA GLY A 328 -24.91 2.93 13.11
C GLY A 328 -25.97 2.46 12.10
N PHE A 329 -25.63 1.40 11.40
CA PHE A 329 -26.54 0.73 10.46
C PHE A 329 -26.45 -0.78 10.66
N TRP A 330 -27.44 -1.50 10.16
CA TRP A 330 -27.54 -2.94 10.27
C TRP A 330 -27.24 -3.59 8.95
N ALA A 331 -26.30 -4.54 8.94
CA ALA A 331 -25.90 -5.32 7.76
C ALA A 331 -26.13 -6.80 8.00
N PRO A 332 -26.66 -7.57 7.03
CA PRO A 332 -26.81 -9.00 7.17
C PRO A 332 -25.46 -9.69 7.41
N VAL A 333 -25.34 -10.54 8.43
CA VAL A 333 -24.10 -11.30 8.71
C VAL A 333 -23.67 -12.13 7.50
N THR A 334 -24.62 -12.57 6.67
CA THR A 334 -24.36 -13.36 5.45
C THR A 334 -23.79 -12.54 4.27
N ASN A 335 -23.75 -11.21 4.35
CA ASN A 335 -23.30 -10.32 3.27
C ASN A 335 -22.42 -9.19 3.80
N LEU A 336 -21.38 -9.53 4.55
CA LEU A 336 -20.43 -8.54 5.08
C LEU A 336 -19.28 -8.20 4.08
N ASP A 337 -19.18 -8.91 2.97
CA ASP A 337 -18.14 -8.66 1.95
C ASP A 337 -18.38 -7.35 1.18
N GLY A 338 -19.61 -6.85 1.15
CA GLY A 338 -19.95 -5.52 0.63
C GLY A 338 -19.53 -4.36 1.53
N GLU A 339 -19.06 -4.63 2.76
CA GLU A 339 -18.71 -3.61 3.72
C GLU A 339 -17.19 -3.33 3.73
N ALA A 340 -16.80 -2.08 3.89
CA ALA A 340 -15.40 -1.66 3.98
C ALA A 340 -14.76 -2.02 5.33
N LEU A 341 -14.83 -3.29 5.73
CA LEU A 341 -14.34 -3.82 7.01
C LEU A 341 -12.81 -4.04 6.98
N PRO A 342 -12.03 -3.37 7.86
CA PRO A 342 -10.61 -3.67 7.99
C PRO A 342 -10.37 -5.04 8.61
N THR A 343 -9.20 -5.62 8.34
CA THR A 343 -8.82 -6.95 8.83
C THR A 343 -8.97 -7.09 10.36
N ALA A 344 -8.70 -6.03 11.13
CA ALA A 344 -8.89 -6.05 12.58
C ALA A 344 -10.36 -6.30 12.95
N MET A 345 -11.29 -5.65 12.25
CA MET A 345 -12.74 -5.83 12.49
C MET A 345 -13.23 -7.19 11.97
N LYS A 346 -12.75 -7.62 10.80
CA LYS A 346 -13.06 -8.99 10.32
C LYS A 346 -12.64 -10.06 11.32
N LYS A 347 -11.47 -9.91 11.95
CA LYS A 347 -11.02 -10.82 13.02
C LYS A 347 -11.95 -10.77 14.25
N ALA A 348 -12.35 -9.57 14.69
CA ALA A 348 -13.27 -9.44 15.83
C ALA A 348 -14.63 -10.06 15.55
N ILE A 349 -15.19 -9.83 14.37
CA ILE A 349 -16.46 -10.43 13.95
C ILE A 349 -16.32 -11.97 13.88
N ALA A 350 -15.27 -12.49 13.27
CA ALA A 350 -15.04 -13.93 13.14
C ALA A 350 -14.82 -14.63 14.48
N ALA A 351 -14.25 -13.96 15.49
CA ALA A 351 -14.13 -14.49 16.84
C ALA A 351 -15.48 -14.69 17.53
N ALA A 352 -16.45 -13.81 17.25
CA ALA A 352 -17.80 -13.89 17.79
C ALA A 352 -18.77 -14.70 16.90
N ILE A 353 -18.54 -14.69 15.58
CA ILE A 353 -19.39 -15.36 14.58
C ILE A 353 -18.46 -16.07 13.58
N PRO A 354 -18.00 -17.28 13.86
CA PRO A 354 -17.02 -17.99 13.02
C PRO A 354 -17.45 -18.19 11.56
N THR A 355 -18.75 -18.20 11.29
CA THR A 355 -19.33 -18.39 9.95
C THR A 355 -19.45 -17.11 9.13
N ALA A 356 -19.21 -15.93 9.70
CA ALA A 356 -19.47 -14.64 9.07
C ALA A 356 -18.71 -14.39 7.75
N PHE A 357 -17.55 -15.02 7.57
CA PHE A 357 -16.69 -14.91 6.38
C PHE A 357 -16.36 -16.27 5.76
N SER A 358 -17.12 -17.32 6.13
CA SER A 358 -16.99 -18.64 5.51
C SER A 358 -17.70 -18.60 4.17
N THR A 359 -16.97 -18.76 3.08
CA THR A 359 -17.58 -19.04 1.76
C THR A 359 -18.41 -20.32 1.90
N PRO A 360 -19.68 -20.35 1.48
CA PRO A 360 -20.39 -21.62 1.37
C PRO A 360 -19.56 -22.54 0.49
N LYS A 361 -19.16 -23.70 1.02
CA LYS A 361 -18.60 -24.76 0.16
C LYS A 361 -19.74 -25.18 -0.77
N GLY A 362 -19.73 -24.66 -2.01
CA GLY A 362 -20.52 -25.19 -3.10
C GLY A 362 -20.05 -26.58 -3.52
#